data_dc62728e37aba20ff5f052edaa2e1748
#
_entry.id   dc62728e37aba20ff5f052edaa2e1748
#
_cell.length_a   1.000
_cell.length_b   1.000
_cell.length_c   1.000
_cell.angle_alpha   90.00
_cell.angle_beta   90.00
_cell.angle_gamma   90.00
#
_symmetry.space_group_name_H-M   'P 1'
#
loop_
_entity.id
_entity.type
_entity.pdbx_description
1 polymer ?
#
loop_
_entity_poly.entity_id
_entity_poly.type
_entity_poly.pdbx_seq_one_letter_code
_entity_poly.pdbx_strand_id
1 'polypeptide(L)'
;MSKIQSLTDLIGNTPIVQVKNIDTGHCNLYLKLESMNPGSSIKDRVALKIIEDAEKNGELTKGSTVVEATAGNTGLGLALIALLKGYKAKVVILDKMNLNKIYHLKALGAEVTLARSDVGPDSPEHYVNVAKKICKTTEKSFMANQFSNKSNPVAHELTTGPEIFDQMNGDVDAVVCGVGTGGTISGLGKYFSKVSPKTEMVLADPKGSIVKDVVENNEVKPADYSWLVEGYR
;
A
#
# COMPACT_ATOMS: atom_id res chain seq x y z
N MET A 1 3.92 -14.35 -26.13
CA MET A 1 4.13 -13.30 -25.11
C MET A 1 3.55 -12.00 -25.66
N SER A 2 2.60 -11.38 -24.98
CA SER A 2 2.10 -10.04 -25.33
C SER A 2 3.22 -9.01 -25.13
N LYS A 3 3.34 -8.06 -26.06
CA LYS A 3 4.32 -6.98 -25.97
C LYS A 3 3.96 -6.08 -24.80
N ILE A 4 4.87 -5.94 -23.83
CA ILE A 4 4.75 -4.97 -22.73
C ILE A 4 4.88 -3.57 -23.32
N GLN A 5 3.92 -2.69 -23.07
CA GLN A 5 3.89 -1.33 -23.62
C GLN A 5 4.25 -0.28 -22.57
N SER A 6 4.01 -0.57 -21.30
CA SER A 6 4.27 0.33 -20.18
C SER A 6 4.81 -0.43 -18.97
N LEU A 7 5.54 0.26 -18.10
CA LEU A 7 5.93 -0.30 -16.79
C LEU A 7 4.71 -0.62 -15.91
N THR A 8 3.57 0.02 -16.14
CA THR A 8 2.31 -0.32 -15.44
C THR A 8 1.84 -1.73 -15.75
N ASP A 9 2.15 -2.27 -16.95
CA ASP A 9 1.79 -3.64 -17.37
C ASP A 9 2.58 -4.72 -16.60
N LEU A 10 3.67 -4.31 -15.93
CA LEU A 10 4.48 -5.19 -15.08
C LEU A 10 4.04 -5.23 -13.61
N ILE A 11 3.04 -4.40 -13.24
CA ILE A 11 2.53 -4.39 -11.88
C ILE A 11 1.61 -5.59 -11.68
N GLY A 12 1.88 -6.33 -10.62
CA GLY A 12 1.20 -7.59 -10.37
C GLY A 12 1.87 -8.78 -11.08
N ASN A 13 1.14 -9.89 -11.13
CA ASN A 13 1.67 -11.19 -11.61
C ASN A 13 3.03 -11.55 -11.00
N THR A 14 3.25 -11.13 -9.77
CA THR A 14 4.49 -11.41 -9.04
C THR A 14 4.61 -12.90 -8.75
N PRO A 15 5.82 -13.47 -8.76
CA PRO A 15 5.98 -14.91 -8.52
C PRO A 15 5.69 -15.29 -7.08
N ILE A 16 5.30 -16.56 -6.91
CA ILE A 16 5.30 -17.24 -5.60
C ILE A 16 6.47 -18.22 -5.57
N VAL A 17 7.21 -18.23 -4.46
CA VAL A 17 8.38 -19.09 -4.26
C VAL A 17 8.21 -19.93 -3.01
N GLN A 18 8.40 -21.26 -3.13
CA GLN A 18 8.42 -22.14 -1.99
C GLN A 18 9.71 -21.97 -1.17
N VAL A 19 9.57 -21.82 0.13
CA VAL A 19 10.69 -21.80 1.09
C VAL A 19 11.10 -23.24 1.42
N LYS A 20 12.35 -23.59 1.12
CA LYS A 20 12.86 -24.97 1.31
C LYS A 20 13.96 -25.08 2.36
N ASN A 21 14.58 -23.96 2.74
CA ASN A 21 15.79 -23.96 3.57
C ASN A 21 15.53 -23.53 5.04
N ILE A 22 14.26 -23.49 5.43
CA ILE A 22 13.84 -23.19 6.81
C ILE A 22 12.96 -24.34 7.27
N ASP A 23 13.14 -24.76 8.52
CA ASP A 23 12.22 -25.72 9.12
C ASP A 23 10.85 -25.05 9.34
N THR A 24 9.89 -25.50 8.58
CA THR A 24 8.49 -25.04 8.63
C THR A 24 7.56 -26.06 9.29
N GLY A 25 8.13 -27.12 9.92
CA GLY A 25 7.37 -28.22 10.47
C GLY A 25 6.63 -28.98 9.38
N HIS A 26 5.33 -29.19 9.57
CA HIS A 26 4.47 -29.88 8.59
C HIS A 26 3.86 -28.96 7.52
N CYS A 27 4.20 -27.68 7.53
CA CYS A 27 3.64 -26.69 6.60
C CYS A 27 4.50 -26.51 5.36
N ASN A 28 3.86 -26.34 4.20
CA ASN A 28 4.51 -25.82 3.01
C ASN A 28 4.41 -24.29 3.02
N LEU A 29 5.54 -23.62 3.20
CA LEU A 29 5.60 -22.16 3.22
C LEU A 29 5.94 -21.61 1.84
N TYR A 30 5.16 -20.61 1.41
CA TYR A 30 5.35 -19.90 0.15
C TYR A 30 5.42 -18.39 0.39
N LEU A 31 6.22 -17.71 -0.41
CA LEU A 31 6.36 -16.26 -0.38
C LEU A 31 5.87 -15.66 -1.69
N LYS A 32 4.89 -14.77 -1.63
CA LYS A 32 4.46 -13.92 -2.74
C LYS A 32 5.40 -12.72 -2.83
N LEU A 33 6.22 -12.66 -3.88
CA LEU A 33 7.34 -11.71 -3.97
C LEU A 33 6.89 -10.33 -4.48
N GLU A 34 6.19 -9.57 -3.65
CA GLU A 34 5.69 -8.24 -3.99
C GLU A 34 6.79 -7.17 -4.20
N SER A 35 8.02 -7.44 -3.76
CA SER A 35 9.21 -6.64 -4.09
C SER A 35 9.58 -6.66 -5.56
N MET A 36 9.03 -7.58 -6.35
CA MET A 36 9.25 -7.66 -7.80
C MET A 36 8.33 -6.75 -8.63
N ASN A 37 7.41 -6.03 -8.02
CA ASN A 37 6.74 -4.93 -8.70
C ASN A 37 7.75 -3.83 -9.11
N PRO A 38 7.51 -3.05 -10.17
CA PRO A 38 8.43 -2.01 -10.66
C PRO A 38 8.90 -0.99 -9.61
N GLY A 39 8.04 -0.58 -8.69
CA GLY A 39 8.36 0.29 -7.55
C GLY A 39 8.80 -0.47 -6.30
N SER A 40 9.11 -1.78 -6.45
CA SER A 40 9.65 -2.66 -5.43
C SER A 40 8.75 -2.92 -4.22
N SER A 41 7.43 -2.78 -4.38
CA SER A 41 6.51 -3.10 -3.30
C SER A 41 5.08 -3.41 -3.76
N ILE A 42 4.29 -4.01 -2.88
CA ILE A 42 2.85 -4.26 -3.06
C ILE A 42 2.04 -2.96 -3.29
N LYS A 43 2.61 -1.80 -2.91
CA LYS A 43 1.91 -0.52 -3.04
C LYS A 43 1.78 -0.02 -4.47
N ASP A 44 2.54 -0.57 -5.41
CA ASP A 44 2.36 -0.27 -6.82
C ASP A 44 0.97 -0.65 -7.31
N ARG A 45 0.44 -1.79 -6.84
CA ARG A 45 -0.94 -2.24 -7.12
C ARG A 45 -1.97 -1.24 -6.61
N VAL A 46 -1.78 -0.79 -5.37
CA VAL A 46 -2.66 0.19 -4.71
C VAL A 46 -2.60 1.53 -5.44
N ALA A 47 -1.41 2.00 -5.76
CA ALA A 47 -1.20 3.27 -6.46
C ALA A 47 -1.84 3.25 -7.86
N LEU A 48 -1.62 2.17 -8.62
CA LEU A 48 -2.23 2.01 -9.93
C LEU A 48 -3.76 2.05 -9.84
N LYS A 49 -4.34 1.25 -8.94
CA LYS A 49 -5.79 1.17 -8.78
C LYS A 49 -6.41 2.50 -8.34
N ILE A 50 -5.77 3.21 -7.41
CA ILE A 50 -6.25 4.54 -6.95
C ILE A 50 -6.27 5.53 -8.13
N ILE A 51 -5.21 5.57 -8.93
CA ILE A 51 -5.11 6.50 -10.05
C ILE A 51 -6.10 6.14 -11.15
N GLU A 52 -6.23 4.85 -11.51
CA GLU A 52 -7.19 4.40 -12.53
C GLU A 52 -8.66 4.67 -12.13
N ASP A 53 -9.02 4.44 -10.87
CA ASP A 53 -10.35 4.75 -10.40
C ASP A 53 -10.62 6.26 -10.40
N ALA A 54 -9.64 7.08 -10.01
CA ALA A 54 -9.76 8.53 -10.06
C ALA A 54 -9.87 9.06 -11.49
N GLU A 55 -9.14 8.48 -12.46
CA GLU A 55 -9.30 8.76 -13.90
C GLU A 55 -10.72 8.43 -14.39
N LYS A 56 -11.17 7.21 -14.05
CA LYS A 56 -12.50 6.72 -14.43
C LYS A 56 -13.63 7.58 -13.87
N ASN A 57 -13.45 8.10 -12.65
CA ASN A 57 -14.42 8.95 -11.98
C ASN A 57 -14.32 10.43 -12.38
N GLY A 58 -13.33 10.82 -13.21
CA GLY A 58 -13.10 12.20 -13.62
C GLY A 58 -12.44 13.09 -12.56
N GLU A 59 -11.94 12.49 -11.46
CA GLU A 59 -11.22 13.19 -10.38
C GLU A 59 -9.79 13.53 -10.79
N LEU A 60 -9.18 12.71 -11.69
CA LEU A 60 -7.90 12.95 -12.33
C LEU A 60 -8.08 13.20 -13.81
N THR A 61 -7.54 14.34 -14.28
CA THR A 61 -7.55 14.75 -15.69
C THR A 61 -6.16 15.21 -16.09
N LYS A 62 -5.92 15.40 -17.39
CA LYS A 62 -4.61 15.86 -17.89
C LYS A 62 -4.12 17.11 -17.15
N GLY A 63 -2.90 17.04 -16.62
CA GLY A 63 -2.27 18.12 -15.86
C GLY A 63 -2.62 18.14 -14.37
N SER A 64 -3.41 17.18 -13.87
CA SER A 64 -3.72 17.05 -12.45
C SER A 64 -2.48 16.72 -11.62
N THR A 65 -2.59 17.01 -10.33
CA THR A 65 -1.56 16.71 -9.31
C THR A 65 -2.09 15.69 -8.31
N VAL A 66 -1.40 14.56 -8.18
CA VAL A 66 -1.68 13.56 -7.14
C VAL A 66 -0.99 13.99 -5.85
N VAL A 67 -1.72 14.05 -4.75
CA VAL A 67 -1.21 14.43 -3.42
C VAL A 67 -1.37 13.27 -2.45
N GLU A 68 -0.34 12.96 -1.66
CA GLU A 68 -0.42 11.93 -0.62
C GLU A 68 0.42 12.30 0.60
N ALA A 69 -0.09 11.94 1.77
CA ALA A 69 0.61 12.01 3.05
C ALA A 69 1.09 10.61 3.43
N THR A 70 2.37 10.33 3.22
CA THR A 70 2.89 8.97 3.48
C THR A 70 4.38 8.97 3.79
N ALA A 71 4.74 8.15 4.74
CA ALA A 71 6.14 7.90 5.09
C ALA A 71 6.77 6.74 4.29
N GLY A 72 6.03 6.07 3.42
CA GLY A 72 6.45 4.77 2.89
C GLY A 72 6.23 4.55 1.40
N ASN A 73 6.11 3.27 1.07
CA ASN A 73 6.07 2.75 -0.30
C ASN A 73 4.86 3.24 -1.12
N THR A 74 3.77 3.68 -0.48
CA THR A 74 2.62 4.26 -1.21
C THR A 74 3.02 5.53 -1.96
N GLY A 75 3.84 6.39 -1.35
CA GLY A 75 4.34 7.59 -2.02
C GLY A 75 5.20 7.26 -3.24
N LEU A 76 6.05 6.24 -3.12
CA LEU A 76 6.88 5.76 -4.24
C LEU A 76 6.02 5.20 -5.37
N GLY A 77 5.04 4.33 -5.04
CA GLY A 77 4.11 3.80 -6.05
C GLY A 77 3.31 4.90 -6.73
N LEU A 78 2.74 5.85 -5.97
CA LEU A 78 1.99 6.98 -6.55
C LEU A 78 2.88 7.88 -7.42
N ALA A 79 4.12 8.18 -6.99
CA ALA A 79 5.05 8.97 -7.78
C ALA A 79 5.42 8.27 -9.10
N LEU A 80 5.67 6.96 -9.05
CA LEU A 80 5.96 6.15 -10.23
C LEU A 80 4.79 6.17 -11.22
N ILE A 81 3.57 5.88 -10.75
CA ILE A 81 2.39 5.84 -11.64
C ILE A 81 2.05 7.23 -12.17
N ALA A 82 2.16 8.26 -11.33
CA ALA A 82 1.98 9.64 -11.77
C ALA A 82 2.94 10.03 -12.89
N LEU A 83 4.24 9.71 -12.73
CA LEU A 83 5.26 9.93 -13.76
C LEU A 83 4.89 9.22 -15.08
N LEU A 84 4.54 7.93 -15.01
CA LEU A 84 4.22 7.12 -16.19
C LEU A 84 2.96 7.59 -16.92
N LYS A 85 1.99 8.14 -16.20
CA LYS A 85 0.72 8.64 -16.76
C LYS A 85 0.71 10.15 -17.03
N GLY A 86 1.84 10.86 -16.79
CA GLY A 86 1.99 12.29 -17.06
C GLY A 86 1.29 13.22 -16.06
N TYR A 87 1.05 12.75 -14.84
CA TYR A 87 0.58 13.56 -13.70
C TYR A 87 1.75 14.12 -12.91
N LYS A 88 1.49 15.18 -12.17
CA LYS A 88 2.41 15.67 -11.13
C LYS A 88 2.15 14.90 -9.83
N ALA A 89 3.19 14.73 -9.02
CA ALA A 89 3.08 14.12 -7.69
C ALA A 89 3.61 15.07 -6.61
N LYS A 90 2.85 15.26 -5.54
CA LYS A 90 3.27 15.97 -4.32
C LYS A 90 3.12 15.04 -3.13
N VAL A 91 4.22 14.74 -2.46
CA VAL A 91 4.26 13.80 -1.34
C VAL A 91 4.70 14.52 -0.08
N VAL A 92 3.88 14.43 0.96
CA VAL A 92 4.21 14.96 2.29
C VAL A 92 4.71 13.81 3.16
N ILE A 93 5.91 13.96 3.68
CA ILE A 93 6.57 12.96 4.51
C ILE A 93 7.06 13.56 5.83
N LEU A 94 7.27 12.73 6.83
CA LEU A 94 7.81 13.17 8.11
C LEU A 94 9.30 13.50 7.99
N ASP A 95 9.76 14.53 8.72
CA ASP A 95 11.14 15.03 8.71
C ASP A 95 12.18 14.00 9.22
N LYS A 96 11.74 13.01 10.01
CA LYS A 96 12.58 11.91 10.50
C LYS A 96 12.79 10.75 9.51
N MET A 97 12.22 10.86 8.31
CA MET A 97 12.31 9.78 7.32
C MET A 97 13.70 9.64 6.73
N ASN A 98 14.00 8.40 6.28
CA ASN A 98 15.26 8.06 5.64
C ASN A 98 15.46 8.90 4.36
N LEU A 99 16.62 9.55 4.25
CA LEU A 99 16.99 10.40 3.12
C LEU A 99 16.95 9.67 1.78
N ASN A 100 17.25 8.36 1.74
CA ASN A 100 17.18 7.58 0.51
C ASN A 100 15.76 7.54 -0.07
N LYS A 101 14.71 7.49 0.77
CA LYS A 101 13.32 7.57 0.31
C LYS A 101 13.00 8.93 -0.28
N ILE A 102 13.52 10.00 0.32
CA ILE A 102 13.36 11.37 -0.20
C ILE A 102 14.01 11.49 -1.58
N TYR A 103 15.24 11.00 -1.72
CA TYR A 103 15.95 11.02 -3.00
C TYR A 103 15.25 10.18 -4.06
N HIS A 104 14.72 9.02 -3.69
CA HIS A 104 13.98 8.17 -4.62
C HIS A 104 12.69 8.86 -5.12
N LEU A 105 11.90 9.47 -4.21
CA LEU A 105 10.72 10.25 -4.60
C LEU A 105 11.07 11.40 -5.56
N LYS A 106 12.14 12.15 -5.24
CA LYS A 106 12.63 13.25 -6.11
C LYS A 106 13.12 12.74 -7.47
N ALA A 107 13.80 11.59 -7.50
CA ALA A 107 14.25 10.97 -8.76
C ALA A 107 13.08 10.55 -9.65
N LEU A 108 11.94 10.20 -9.06
CA LEU A 108 10.67 9.95 -9.76
C LEU A 108 9.93 11.24 -10.14
N GLY A 109 10.53 12.42 -9.92
CA GLY A 109 9.93 13.72 -10.26
C GLY A 109 8.89 14.23 -9.27
N ALA A 110 8.73 13.59 -8.10
CA ALA A 110 7.80 14.07 -7.09
C ALA A 110 8.31 15.30 -6.35
N GLU A 111 7.43 16.26 -6.10
CA GLU A 111 7.67 17.36 -5.16
C GLU A 111 7.48 16.82 -3.73
N VAL A 112 8.51 16.92 -2.91
CA VAL A 112 8.51 16.38 -1.54
C VAL A 112 8.47 17.54 -0.54
N THR A 113 7.48 17.51 0.34
CA THR A 113 7.33 18.43 1.48
C THR A 113 7.62 17.68 2.77
N LEU A 114 8.51 18.21 3.60
CA LEU A 114 8.76 17.69 4.93
C LEU A 114 7.76 18.29 5.92
N ALA A 115 7.19 17.45 6.76
CA ALA A 115 6.31 17.83 7.85
C ALA A 115 6.87 17.36 9.19
N ARG A 116 6.52 18.05 10.25
CA ARG A 116 6.99 17.74 11.60
C ARG A 116 6.50 16.37 12.08
N SER A 117 7.42 15.62 12.68
CA SER A 117 7.13 14.31 13.28
C SER A 117 6.82 14.35 14.77
N ASP A 118 7.01 15.51 15.41
CA ASP A 118 6.82 15.75 16.85
C ASP A 118 5.49 16.43 17.19
N VAL A 119 4.55 16.48 16.25
CA VAL A 119 3.22 17.08 16.43
C VAL A 119 2.10 16.05 16.33
N GLY A 120 1.04 16.24 17.10
CA GLY A 120 -0.13 15.37 17.08
C GLY A 120 -1.06 15.58 15.88
N PRO A 121 -2.05 14.69 15.69
CA PRO A 121 -2.97 14.73 14.54
C PRO A 121 -3.79 16.01 14.40
N ASP A 122 -4.05 16.71 15.50
CA ASP A 122 -4.84 17.95 15.51
C ASP A 122 -4.02 19.18 15.08
N SER A 123 -2.70 19.07 15.03
CA SER A 123 -1.82 20.16 14.60
C SER A 123 -1.98 20.44 13.09
N PRO A 124 -2.03 21.71 12.66
CA PRO A 124 -1.99 22.06 11.25
C PRO A 124 -0.69 21.65 10.55
N GLU A 125 0.39 21.44 11.32
CA GLU A 125 1.71 20.98 10.84
C GLU A 125 1.81 19.45 10.74
N HIS A 126 0.79 18.71 11.21
CA HIS A 126 0.75 17.26 11.04
C HIS A 126 0.72 16.90 9.56
N TYR A 127 1.54 15.91 9.16
CA TYR A 127 1.77 15.58 7.74
C TYR A 127 0.49 15.36 6.91
N VAL A 128 -0.56 14.79 7.50
CA VAL A 128 -1.87 14.61 6.84
C VAL A 128 -2.56 15.95 6.61
N ASN A 129 -2.51 16.87 7.58
CA ASN A 129 -3.13 18.18 7.48
C ASN A 129 -2.38 19.08 6.49
N VAL A 130 -1.05 18.98 6.45
CA VAL A 130 -0.22 19.64 5.44
C VAL A 130 -0.59 19.15 4.03
N ALA A 131 -0.73 17.84 3.82
CA ALA A 131 -1.14 17.29 2.53
C ALA A 131 -2.55 17.75 2.13
N LYS A 132 -3.51 17.75 3.05
CA LYS A 132 -4.86 18.30 2.81
C LYS A 132 -4.81 19.77 2.41
N LYS A 133 -3.96 20.58 3.05
CA LYS A 133 -3.77 22.00 2.69
C LYS A 133 -3.20 22.15 1.29
N ILE A 134 -2.14 21.39 0.97
CA ILE A 134 -1.53 21.37 -0.38
C ILE A 134 -2.58 21.00 -1.42
N CYS A 135 -3.37 19.96 -1.17
CA CYS A 135 -4.42 19.54 -2.07
C CYS A 135 -5.47 20.65 -2.29
N LYS A 136 -5.91 21.32 -1.24
CA LYS A 136 -6.88 22.44 -1.34
C LYS A 136 -6.35 23.66 -2.10
N THR A 137 -5.04 23.92 -2.03
CA THR A 137 -4.42 25.11 -2.65
C THR A 137 -3.79 24.83 -4.01
N THR A 138 -3.74 23.57 -4.43
CA THR A 138 -3.23 23.18 -5.75
C THR A 138 -4.41 22.98 -6.71
N GLU A 139 -4.40 23.70 -7.83
CA GLU A 139 -5.42 23.55 -8.87
C GLU A 139 -5.35 22.13 -9.46
N LYS A 140 -6.52 21.56 -9.77
CA LYS A 140 -6.65 20.20 -10.32
C LYS A 140 -5.88 19.14 -9.52
N SER A 141 -6.04 19.16 -8.20
CA SER A 141 -5.40 18.18 -7.33
C SER A 141 -6.34 17.08 -6.88
N PHE A 142 -5.79 15.90 -6.65
CA PHE A 142 -6.47 14.72 -6.15
C PHE A 142 -5.71 14.18 -4.93
N MET A 143 -6.41 13.98 -3.83
CA MET A 143 -5.84 13.38 -2.62
C MET A 143 -6.02 11.86 -2.67
N ALA A 144 -4.93 11.11 -2.77
CA ALA A 144 -4.99 9.64 -2.89
C ALA A 144 -5.51 8.96 -1.63
N ASN A 145 -5.12 9.45 -0.44
CA ASN A 145 -5.65 9.09 0.88
C ASN A 145 -5.73 7.56 1.13
N GLN A 146 -4.60 6.88 1.07
CA GLN A 146 -4.49 5.42 1.14
C GLN A 146 -5.25 4.75 2.30
N PHE A 147 -5.44 5.45 3.42
CA PHE A 147 -6.06 4.90 4.62
C PHE A 147 -7.59 4.80 4.54
N SER A 148 -8.24 5.63 3.74
CA SER A 148 -9.70 5.64 3.58
C SER A 148 -10.16 5.39 2.14
N ASN A 149 -9.24 5.33 1.18
CA ASN A 149 -9.58 5.09 -0.21
C ASN A 149 -9.97 3.63 -0.44
N LYS A 150 -11.20 3.41 -0.89
CA LYS A 150 -11.74 2.07 -1.14
C LYS A 150 -11.00 1.31 -2.25
N SER A 151 -10.31 1.99 -3.14
CA SER A 151 -9.48 1.37 -4.18
C SER A 151 -8.31 0.56 -3.60
N ASN A 152 -7.86 0.89 -2.38
CA ASN A 152 -6.77 0.15 -1.73
C ASN A 152 -7.14 -1.35 -1.51
N PRO A 153 -8.18 -1.72 -0.74
CA PRO A 153 -8.55 -3.13 -0.63
C PRO A 153 -9.02 -3.73 -1.95
N VAL A 154 -9.68 -2.98 -2.83
CA VAL A 154 -10.14 -3.44 -4.14
C VAL A 154 -8.97 -3.85 -5.04
N ALA A 155 -7.82 -3.17 -4.99
CA ALA A 155 -6.62 -3.58 -5.71
C ALA A 155 -6.24 -5.04 -5.39
N HIS A 156 -6.27 -5.42 -4.13
CA HIS A 156 -5.91 -6.77 -3.68
C HIS A 156 -7.00 -7.80 -3.94
N GLU A 157 -8.27 -7.42 -3.79
CA GLU A 157 -9.41 -8.28 -4.14
C GLU A 157 -9.39 -8.68 -5.62
N LEU A 158 -9.04 -7.74 -6.51
CA LEU A 158 -9.09 -7.95 -7.96
C LEU A 158 -7.79 -8.48 -8.57
N THR A 159 -6.66 -8.37 -7.89
CA THR A 159 -5.35 -8.78 -8.46
C THR A 159 -4.60 -9.77 -7.56
N THR A 160 -4.19 -9.38 -6.37
CA THR A 160 -3.35 -10.20 -5.49
C THR A 160 -4.04 -11.50 -5.07
N GLY A 161 -5.32 -11.44 -4.74
CA GLY A 161 -6.12 -12.62 -4.36
C GLY A 161 -6.23 -13.65 -5.48
N PRO A 162 -6.74 -13.28 -6.67
CA PRO A 162 -6.75 -14.16 -7.84
C PRO A 162 -5.40 -14.77 -8.17
N GLU A 163 -4.33 -13.94 -8.19
CA GLU A 163 -2.99 -14.44 -8.48
C GLU A 163 -2.52 -15.50 -7.49
N ILE A 164 -2.72 -15.30 -6.19
CA ILE A 164 -2.36 -16.29 -5.16
C ILE A 164 -3.15 -17.58 -5.40
N PHE A 165 -4.46 -17.47 -5.58
CA PHE A 165 -5.34 -18.63 -5.76
C PHE A 165 -4.94 -19.45 -6.99
N ASP A 166 -4.71 -18.79 -8.14
CA ASP A 166 -4.36 -19.44 -9.40
C ASP A 166 -2.94 -20.05 -9.33
N GLN A 167 -1.95 -19.33 -8.80
CA GLN A 167 -0.56 -19.80 -8.67
C GLN A 167 -0.41 -20.99 -7.70
N MET A 168 -1.33 -21.11 -6.75
CA MET A 168 -1.41 -22.21 -5.80
C MET A 168 -2.40 -23.30 -6.25
N ASN A 169 -2.97 -23.23 -7.46
CA ASN A 169 -3.98 -24.16 -7.97
C ASN A 169 -5.19 -24.31 -7.02
N GLY A 170 -5.55 -23.26 -6.31
CA GLY A 170 -6.63 -23.26 -5.32
C GLY A 170 -6.31 -23.95 -3.99
N ASP A 171 -5.11 -24.45 -3.82
CA ASP A 171 -4.66 -25.15 -2.60
C ASP A 171 -3.97 -24.16 -1.64
N VAL A 172 -4.79 -23.42 -0.87
CA VAL A 172 -4.35 -22.40 0.09
C VAL A 172 -5.07 -22.61 1.41
N ASP A 173 -4.35 -23.08 2.44
CA ASP A 173 -4.91 -23.23 3.77
C ASP A 173 -4.94 -21.92 4.53
N ALA A 174 -3.87 -21.11 4.44
CA ALA A 174 -3.77 -19.84 5.13
C ALA A 174 -3.01 -18.80 4.31
N VAL A 175 -3.42 -17.53 4.44
CA VAL A 175 -2.68 -16.37 3.93
C VAL A 175 -2.26 -15.49 5.10
N VAL A 176 -0.95 -15.34 5.27
CA VAL A 176 -0.35 -14.56 6.35
C VAL A 176 0.10 -13.20 5.83
N CYS A 177 -0.35 -12.13 6.42
CA CYS A 177 0.14 -10.78 6.08
C CYS A 177 0.10 -9.83 7.28
N GLY A 178 0.98 -8.83 7.24
CA GLY A 178 0.97 -7.73 8.20
C GLY A 178 -0.04 -6.65 7.85
N VAL A 179 -0.32 -5.77 8.79
CA VAL A 179 -1.29 -4.69 8.64
C VAL A 179 -0.64 -3.32 8.85
N GLY A 180 -0.59 -2.55 7.75
CA GLY A 180 -0.33 -1.11 7.79
C GLY A 180 -1.63 -0.33 7.56
N THR A 181 -2.11 -0.26 6.32
CA THR A 181 -3.39 0.39 5.98
C THR A 181 -4.61 -0.52 6.13
N GLY A 182 -4.40 -1.82 6.29
CA GLY A 182 -5.46 -2.83 6.28
C GLY A 182 -5.91 -3.28 4.88
N GLY A 183 -5.48 -2.58 3.82
CA GLY A 183 -5.95 -2.84 2.46
C GLY A 183 -5.68 -4.26 1.97
N THR A 184 -4.47 -4.77 2.20
CA THR A 184 -4.07 -6.10 1.74
C THR A 184 -4.92 -7.19 2.36
N ILE A 185 -4.95 -7.28 3.69
CA ILE A 185 -5.70 -8.35 4.38
C ILE A 185 -7.21 -8.24 4.12
N SER A 186 -7.75 -7.02 4.04
CA SER A 186 -9.17 -6.81 3.75
C SER A 186 -9.54 -7.21 2.31
N GLY A 187 -8.69 -6.89 1.33
CA GLY A 187 -8.93 -7.26 -0.06
C GLY A 187 -8.81 -8.77 -0.29
N LEU A 188 -7.77 -9.39 0.29
CA LEU A 188 -7.57 -10.83 0.24
C LEU A 188 -8.72 -11.57 0.95
N GLY A 189 -9.11 -11.13 2.16
CA GLY A 189 -10.22 -11.71 2.89
C GLY A 189 -11.54 -11.66 2.11
N LYS A 190 -11.82 -10.55 1.42
CA LYS A 190 -12.99 -10.45 0.53
C LYS A 190 -12.94 -11.41 -0.64
N TYR A 191 -11.78 -11.61 -1.23
CA TYR A 191 -11.61 -12.55 -2.33
C TYR A 191 -11.76 -13.99 -1.86
N PHE A 192 -10.97 -14.40 -0.86
CA PHE A 192 -10.96 -15.78 -0.36
C PHE A 192 -12.28 -16.19 0.28
N SER A 193 -13.00 -15.29 0.94
CA SER A 193 -14.35 -15.60 1.45
C SER A 193 -15.34 -16.05 0.38
N LYS A 194 -15.13 -15.66 -0.89
CA LYS A 194 -15.99 -16.04 -2.02
C LYS A 194 -15.54 -17.33 -2.69
N VAL A 195 -14.22 -17.52 -2.88
CA VAL A 195 -13.67 -18.60 -3.71
C VAL A 195 -13.15 -19.79 -2.89
N SER A 196 -12.71 -19.56 -1.67
CA SER A 196 -12.20 -20.60 -0.75
C SER A 196 -12.47 -20.19 0.70
N PRO A 197 -13.72 -20.32 1.18
CA PRO A 197 -14.08 -19.89 2.55
C PRO A 197 -13.33 -20.63 3.67
N LYS A 198 -12.68 -21.76 3.35
CA LYS A 198 -11.82 -22.50 4.27
C LYS A 198 -10.44 -21.87 4.49
N THR A 199 -10.01 -20.98 3.59
CA THR A 199 -8.71 -20.33 3.68
C THR A 199 -8.68 -19.35 4.84
N GLU A 200 -7.76 -19.54 5.77
CA GLU A 200 -7.62 -18.68 6.94
C GLU A 200 -6.84 -17.40 6.60
N MET A 201 -7.33 -16.27 7.07
CA MET A 201 -6.63 -14.98 6.98
C MET A 201 -5.91 -14.73 8.30
N VAL A 202 -4.58 -14.79 8.28
CA VAL A 202 -3.74 -14.70 9.48
C VAL A 202 -3.04 -13.36 9.55
N LEU A 203 -3.25 -12.63 10.64
CA LEU A 203 -2.58 -11.38 10.94
C LEU A 203 -1.20 -11.64 11.56
N ALA A 204 -0.14 -11.21 10.89
CA ALA A 204 1.18 -11.08 11.50
C ALA A 204 1.31 -9.69 12.13
N ASP A 205 1.19 -9.63 13.45
CA ASP A 205 1.13 -8.36 14.19
C ASP A 205 2.35 -8.20 15.11
N PRO A 206 3.09 -7.07 15.04
CA PRO A 206 4.23 -6.84 15.91
C PRO A 206 3.80 -6.59 17.35
N LYS A 207 4.63 -7.01 18.30
CA LYS A 207 4.43 -6.67 19.71
C LYS A 207 4.28 -5.15 19.87
N GLY A 208 3.24 -4.73 20.58
CA GLY A 208 2.94 -3.32 20.83
C GLY A 208 2.00 -2.67 19.80
N SER A 209 1.64 -3.39 18.72
CA SER A 209 0.57 -2.96 17.83
C SER A 209 -0.80 -3.00 18.52
N ILE A 210 -1.69 -2.12 18.10
CA ILE A 210 -3.08 -2.09 18.56
C ILE A 210 -4.00 -2.97 17.72
N VAL A 211 -3.52 -3.48 16.58
CA VAL A 211 -4.40 -4.13 15.58
C VAL A 211 -4.98 -5.43 16.11
N LYS A 212 -4.19 -6.21 16.85
CA LYS A 212 -4.66 -7.44 17.50
C LYS A 212 -5.85 -7.16 18.42
N ASP A 213 -5.72 -6.19 19.32
CA ASP A 213 -6.79 -5.85 20.28
C ASP A 213 -8.06 -5.38 19.56
N VAL A 214 -7.91 -4.63 18.47
CA VAL A 214 -9.06 -4.21 17.66
C VAL A 214 -9.75 -5.40 17.01
N VAL A 215 -8.99 -6.35 16.46
CA VAL A 215 -9.55 -7.52 15.76
C VAL A 215 -10.20 -8.51 16.73
N GLU A 216 -9.55 -8.80 17.87
CA GLU A 216 -10.04 -9.81 18.81
C GLU A 216 -11.12 -9.26 19.75
N ASN A 217 -11.00 -8.01 20.21
CA ASN A 217 -11.80 -7.46 21.28
C ASN A 217 -12.66 -6.27 20.86
N ASN A 218 -12.52 -5.77 19.63
CA ASN A 218 -13.12 -4.53 19.15
C ASN A 218 -12.78 -3.30 20.04
N GLU A 219 -11.59 -3.32 20.66
CA GLU A 219 -11.12 -2.28 21.55
C GLU A 219 -9.92 -1.55 20.96
N VAL A 220 -9.96 -0.22 20.95
CA VAL A 220 -8.81 0.63 20.63
C VAL A 220 -8.12 1.03 21.93
N LYS A 221 -7.00 0.38 22.25
CA LYS A 221 -6.16 0.76 23.39
C LYS A 221 -5.06 1.73 22.92
N PRO A 222 -4.64 2.70 23.75
CA PRO A 222 -3.48 3.50 23.44
C PRO A 222 -2.26 2.59 23.28
N ALA A 223 -1.47 2.80 22.22
CA ALA A 223 -0.22 2.06 22.06
C ALA A 223 0.82 2.57 23.06
N ASP A 224 1.26 1.71 23.96
CA ASP A 224 2.27 2.05 24.98
C ASP A 224 3.70 1.99 24.44
N TYR A 225 3.88 1.53 23.21
CA TYR A 225 5.20 1.27 22.62
C TYR A 225 5.32 1.82 21.18
N SER A 226 6.50 2.33 20.85
CA SER A 226 6.90 2.58 19.46
C SER A 226 7.53 1.31 18.90
N TRP A 227 6.96 0.71 17.87
CA TRP A 227 7.60 -0.39 17.14
C TRP A 227 8.46 0.14 16.00
N LEU A 228 9.53 -0.62 15.68
CA LEU A 228 10.52 -0.24 14.69
C LEU A 228 10.26 -0.79 13.28
N VAL A 229 9.13 -1.48 13.08
CA VAL A 229 8.82 -2.11 11.79
C VAL A 229 8.02 -1.15 10.93
N GLU A 230 8.62 -0.66 9.85
CA GLU A 230 7.94 0.22 8.90
C GLU A 230 6.76 -0.49 8.21
N GLY A 231 5.65 0.22 8.08
CA GLY A 231 4.46 -0.28 7.37
C GLY A 231 3.48 -1.07 8.25
N TYR A 232 3.76 -1.23 9.53
CA TYR A 232 2.84 -1.79 10.52
C TYR A 232 2.24 -0.68 11.41
N ARG A 233 1.10 -0.95 11.99
CA ARG A 233 0.37 -0.05 12.92
C ARG A 233 0.21 -0.66 14.29
#